data_0e44b212b2470c10f30ba4988261bc91
#
_entry.id   0e44b212b2470c10f30ba4988261bc91
#
_cell.length_a   1.000
_cell.length_b   1.000
_cell.length_c   1.000
_cell.angle_alpha   90.00
_cell.angle_beta   90.00
_cell.angle_gamma   90.00
#
_symmetry.space_group_name_H-M   'P 1'
#
loop_
_entity.id
_entity.type
_entity.pdbx_description
1 polymer ?
#
loop_
_entity_poly.entity_id
_entity_poly.type
_entity_poly.pdbx_seq_one_letter_code
_entity_poly.pdbx_strand_id
1 'polypeptide(L)'
;MSKTEKRTTHQKRAIRDALYKMDNHPTASMVAEHLSQSGQKVSRATVFRVLSDAADEGNISRVQLLGEDVRYDYKTEPHYHLHCRCCGKITDAVLPYMQELDSRLETNGFFAEKHEIEFIGLCEEYAQRMKE
;
A
#
# COMPACT_ATOMS: atom_id res chain seq x y z
N MET A 1 -18.47 -21.99 16.08
CA MET A 1 -17.11 -21.44 15.83
C MET A 1 -16.19 -21.68 17.03
N SER A 2 -14.99 -22.14 16.78
CA SER A 2 -13.99 -22.29 17.82
C SER A 2 -13.48 -20.93 18.30
N LYS A 3 -12.88 -20.90 19.50
CA LYS A 3 -12.27 -19.66 20.03
C LYS A 3 -11.16 -19.14 19.11
N THR A 4 -10.42 -20.04 18.45
CA THR A 4 -9.35 -19.70 17.53
C THR A 4 -9.89 -18.98 16.29
N GLU A 5 -11.01 -19.44 15.73
CA GLU A 5 -11.64 -18.80 14.58
C GLU A 5 -12.15 -17.40 14.89
N LYS A 6 -12.79 -17.21 16.06
CA LYS A 6 -13.25 -15.89 16.51
C LYS A 6 -12.09 -14.94 16.71
N ARG A 7 -10.99 -15.40 17.31
CA ARG A 7 -9.80 -14.58 17.53
C ARG A 7 -9.16 -14.17 16.20
N THR A 8 -9.03 -15.11 15.26
CA THR A 8 -8.48 -14.85 13.94
C THR A 8 -9.32 -13.82 13.18
N THR A 9 -10.65 -13.95 13.21
CA THR A 9 -11.57 -13.03 12.56
C THR A 9 -11.45 -11.62 13.15
N HIS A 10 -11.37 -11.52 14.48
CA HIS A 10 -11.20 -10.25 15.17
C HIS A 10 -9.88 -9.58 14.78
N GLN A 11 -8.80 -10.34 14.74
CA GLN A 11 -7.48 -9.84 14.35
C GLN A 11 -7.47 -9.35 12.89
N LYS A 12 -8.07 -10.09 11.97
CA LYS A 12 -8.19 -9.71 10.58
C LYS A 12 -8.95 -8.40 10.43
N ARG A 13 -10.04 -8.24 11.17
CA ARG A 13 -10.84 -7.01 11.14
C ARG A 13 -10.04 -5.82 11.67
N ALA A 14 -9.33 -6.01 12.78
CA ALA A 14 -8.49 -4.95 13.36
C ALA A 14 -7.40 -4.51 12.39
N ILE A 15 -6.77 -5.45 11.70
CA ILE A 15 -5.73 -5.16 10.70
C ILE A 15 -6.32 -4.40 9.51
N ARG A 16 -7.47 -4.81 9.00
CA ARG A 16 -8.15 -4.12 7.90
C ARG A 16 -8.54 -2.69 8.27
N ASP A 17 -9.10 -2.51 9.47
CA ASP A 17 -9.50 -1.19 9.95
C ASP A 17 -8.28 -0.27 10.09
N ALA A 18 -7.17 -0.80 10.58
CA ALA A 18 -5.92 -0.04 10.69
C ALA A 18 -5.43 0.37 9.31
N LEU A 19 -5.41 -0.54 8.35
CA LEU A 19 -4.97 -0.26 6.99
C LEU A 19 -5.83 0.82 6.35
N TYR A 20 -7.15 0.76 6.53
CA TYR A 20 -8.08 1.73 6.00
C TYR A 20 -7.83 3.14 6.56
N LYS A 21 -7.49 3.22 7.85
CA LYS A 21 -7.23 4.50 8.52
C LYS A 21 -5.86 5.09 8.18
N MET A 22 -4.89 4.24 7.82
CA MET A 22 -3.54 4.68 7.50
C MET A 22 -3.45 5.03 6.02
N ASP A 23 -3.37 6.31 5.72
CA ASP A 23 -3.44 6.81 4.35
C ASP A 23 -2.08 6.95 3.65
N ASN A 24 -1.02 6.42 4.24
CA ASN A 24 0.36 6.54 3.74
C ASN A 24 0.90 5.24 3.15
N HIS A 25 0.04 4.31 2.78
CA HIS A 25 0.42 2.98 2.25
C HIS A 25 1.44 2.31 3.17
N PRO A 26 1.00 1.83 4.33
CA PRO A 26 1.91 1.36 5.36
C PRO A 26 2.55 0.01 5.02
N THR A 27 3.72 -0.22 5.62
CA THR A 27 4.32 -1.56 5.69
C THR A 27 3.60 -2.38 6.74
N ALA A 28 3.81 -3.70 6.74
CA ALA A 28 3.25 -4.57 7.78
C ALA A 28 3.75 -4.16 9.18
N SER A 29 5.01 -3.76 9.29
CA SER A 29 5.58 -3.28 10.57
C SER A 29 4.88 -2.03 11.08
N MET A 30 4.57 -1.09 10.18
CA MET A 30 3.83 0.13 10.53
C MET A 30 2.43 -0.19 11.01
N VAL A 31 1.74 -1.12 10.38
CA VAL A 31 0.41 -1.56 10.80
C VAL A 31 0.48 -2.21 12.19
N ALA A 32 1.46 -3.08 12.41
CA ALA A 32 1.65 -3.74 13.70
C ALA A 32 1.89 -2.74 14.83
N GLU A 33 2.73 -1.73 14.56
CA GLU A 33 3.01 -0.68 15.54
C GLU A 33 1.76 0.15 15.85
N HIS A 34 1.00 0.51 14.82
CA HIS A 34 -0.26 1.23 15.00
C HIS A 34 -1.24 0.46 15.89
N LEU A 35 -1.39 -0.84 15.66
CA LEU A 35 -2.25 -1.70 16.47
C LEU A 35 -1.75 -1.78 17.91
N SER A 36 -0.45 -1.92 18.10
CA SER A 36 0.15 -1.97 19.45
C SER A 36 -0.14 -0.69 20.23
N GLN A 37 0.01 0.47 19.58
CA GLN A 37 -0.29 1.77 20.20
C GLN A 37 -1.77 1.93 20.54
N SER A 38 -2.65 1.25 19.81
CA SER A 38 -4.10 1.26 20.04
C SER A 38 -4.54 0.21 21.05
N GLY A 39 -3.61 -0.50 21.67
CA GLY A 39 -3.92 -1.53 22.66
C GLY A 39 -4.31 -2.88 22.09
N GLN A 40 -4.18 -3.07 20.79
CA GLN A 40 -4.48 -4.33 20.13
C GLN A 40 -3.25 -5.23 20.16
N LYS A 41 -3.40 -6.45 20.68
CA LYS A 41 -2.30 -7.40 20.77
C LYS A 41 -2.28 -8.31 19.54
N VAL A 42 -1.58 -7.86 18.50
CA VAL A 42 -1.39 -8.65 17.28
C VAL A 42 0.09 -8.68 16.96
N SER A 43 0.66 -9.87 16.81
CA SER A 43 2.08 -10.01 16.50
C SER A 43 2.39 -9.50 15.07
N ARG A 44 3.64 -9.08 14.85
CA ARG A 44 4.10 -8.67 13.52
C ARG A 44 3.92 -9.80 12.51
N ALA A 45 4.21 -11.03 12.91
CA ALA A 45 4.07 -12.18 12.03
C ALA A 45 2.62 -12.37 11.59
N THR A 46 1.67 -12.18 12.50
CA THR A 46 0.24 -12.26 12.16
C THR A 46 -0.18 -11.16 11.21
N VAL A 47 0.25 -9.91 11.49
CA VAL A 47 -0.05 -8.77 10.60
C VAL A 47 0.50 -9.03 9.20
N PHE A 48 1.76 -9.45 9.11
CA PHE A 48 2.40 -9.74 7.83
C PHE A 48 1.63 -10.82 7.06
N ARG A 49 1.28 -11.92 7.74
CA ARG A 49 0.55 -13.03 7.11
C ARG A 49 -0.83 -12.59 6.62
N VAL A 50 -1.58 -11.86 7.45
CA VAL A 50 -2.93 -11.41 7.10
C VAL A 50 -2.90 -10.46 5.91
N LEU A 51 -1.97 -9.49 5.89
CA LEU A 51 -1.84 -8.56 4.79
C LEU A 51 -1.38 -9.26 3.50
N SER A 52 -0.41 -10.17 3.62
CA SER A 52 0.09 -10.93 2.49
C SER A 52 -1.01 -11.81 1.87
N ASP A 53 -1.76 -12.51 2.70
CA ASP A 53 -2.88 -13.35 2.24
C ASP A 53 -3.96 -12.50 1.57
N ALA A 54 -4.31 -11.35 2.16
CA ALA A 54 -5.32 -10.46 1.60
C ALA A 54 -4.89 -9.92 0.23
N ALA A 55 -3.60 -9.61 0.06
CA ALA A 55 -3.06 -9.16 -1.22
C ALA A 55 -3.07 -10.29 -2.25
N ASP A 56 -2.70 -11.51 -1.86
CA ASP A 56 -2.74 -12.68 -2.73
C ASP A 56 -4.17 -12.99 -3.21
N GLU A 57 -5.16 -12.73 -2.34
CA GLU A 57 -6.58 -12.92 -2.67
C GLU A 57 -7.17 -11.77 -3.49
N GLY A 58 -6.41 -10.69 -3.70
CA GLY A 58 -6.87 -9.53 -4.46
C GLY A 58 -7.74 -8.55 -3.69
N ASN A 59 -7.81 -8.69 -2.37
CA ASN A 59 -8.64 -7.82 -1.52
C ASN A 59 -7.96 -6.50 -1.18
N ILE A 60 -6.64 -6.47 -1.22
CA ILE A 60 -5.83 -5.27 -1.08
C ILE A 60 -4.70 -5.34 -2.11
N SER A 61 -3.98 -4.23 -2.29
CA SER A 61 -2.86 -4.15 -3.23
C SER A 61 -1.53 -4.13 -2.49
N ARG A 62 -0.50 -4.69 -3.14
CA ARG A 62 0.89 -4.54 -2.73
C ARG A 62 1.53 -3.44 -3.56
N VAL A 63 2.30 -2.59 -2.90
CA VAL A 63 3.13 -1.59 -3.56
C VAL A 63 4.56 -1.87 -3.12
N GLN A 64 5.41 -2.25 -4.05
CA GLN A 64 6.82 -2.46 -3.75
C GLN A 64 7.66 -1.57 -4.65
N LEU A 65 8.34 -0.63 -4.01
CA LEU A 65 9.26 0.27 -4.69
C LEU A 65 10.67 -0.31 -4.58
N LEU A 66 11.48 -0.01 -5.57
CA LEU A 66 12.83 -0.56 -5.65
C LEU A 66 13.64 -0.25 -4.40
N GLY A 67 14.13 -1.30 -3.74
CA GLY A 67 14.97 -1.16 -2.54
C GLY A 67 14.22 -0.85 -1.25
N GLU A 68 12.90 -0.89 -1.26
CA GLU A 68 12.08 -0.62 -0.08
C GLU A 68 11.25 -1.83 0.34
N ASP A 69 10.73 -1.79 1.58
CA ASP A 69 9.82 -2.81 2.08
C ASP A 69 8.48 -2.75 1.34
N VAL A 70 7.80 -3.87 1.28
CA VAL A 70 6.47 -3.95 0.68
C VAL A 70 5.50 -3.10 1.48
N ARG A 71 4.72 -2.28 0.77
CA ARG A 71 3.64 -1.48 1.34
C ARG A 71 2.30 -2.03 0.89
N TYR A 72 1.26 -1.71 1.63
CA TYR A 72 -0.08 -2.23 1.38
C TYR A 72 -1.06 -1.09 1.22
N ASP A 73 -2.03 -1.28 0.32
CA ASP A 73 -3.05 -0.31 0.01
C ASP A 73 -4.41 -1.02 -0.05
N TYR A 74 -5.40 -0.50 0.64
CA TYR A 74 -6.75 -1.08 0.59
C TYR A 74 -7.41 -0.93 -0.78
N LYS A 75 -6.94 0.00 -1.62
CA LYS A 75 -7.46 0.20 -2.97
C LYS A 75 -6.90 -0.86 -3.90
N THR A 76 -7.77 -1.46 -4.69
CA THR A 76 -7.37 -2.46 -5.67
C THR A 76 -7.45 -1.94 -7.11
N GLU A 77 -8.08 -0.78 -7.32
CA GLU A 77 -8.15 -0.16 -8.62
C GLU A 77 -6.79 0.40 -9.03
N PRO A 78 -6.42 0.27 -10.32
CA PRO A 78 -5.14 0.80 -10.78
C PRO A 78 -5.04 2.31 -10.57
N HIS A 79 -3.95 2.76 -10.00
CA HIS A 79 -3.67 4.18 -9.76
C HIS A 79 -2.17 4.38 -9.62
N TYR A 80 -1.73 5.63 -9.68
CA TYR A 80 -0.31 5.98 -9.57
C TYR A 80 0.01 6.44 -8.16
N HIS A 81 1.29 6.41 -7.81
CA HIS A 81 1.76 6.76 -6.47
C HIS A 81 2.77 7.90 -6.51
N LEU A 82 2.75 8.71 -5.45
CA LEU A 82 3.71 9.77 -5.21
C LEU A 82 4.63 9.35 -4.07
N HIS A 83 5.93 9.40 -4.30
CA HIS A 83 6.92 9.01 -3.29
C HIS A 83 7.82 10.20 -2.96
N CYS A 84 7.76 10.69 -1.72
CA CYS A 84 8.66 11.74 -1.25
C CYS A 84 10.01 11.12 -0.87
N ARG A 85 11.06 11.52 -1.57
CA ARG A 85 12.39 10.99 -1.32
C ARG A 85 12.99 11.42 0.01
N CYS A 86 12.45 12.45 0.65
CA CYS A 86 12.95 12.96 1.93
C CYS A 86 12.30 12.30 3.13
N CYS A 87 10.97 12.29 3.20
CA CYS A 87 10.26 11.72 4.35
C CYS A 87 9.78 10.29 4.14
N GLY A 88 9.89 9.77 2.91
CA GLY A 88 9.45 8.41 2.59
C GLY A 88 7.94 8.25 2.46
N LYS A 89 7.17 9.33 2.58
CA LYS A 89 5.72 9.27 2.48
C LYS A 89 5.28 8.82 1.08
N ILE A 90 4.35 7.89 1.03
CA ILE A 90 3.77 7.41 -0.21
C ILE A 90 2.27 7.69 -0.19
N THR A 91 1.80 8.41 -1.19
CA THR A 91 0.38 8.76 -1.33
C THR A 91 -0.08 8.50 -2.75
N ASP A 92 -1.39 8.55 -2.98
CA ASP A 92 -1.96 8.39 -4.30
C ASP A 92 -1.79 9.66 -5.12
N ALA A 93 -1.46 9.50 -6.41
CA ALA A 93 -1.45 10.61 -7.35
C ALA A 93 -2.89 10.89 -7.79
N VAL A 94 -3.24 12.18 -7.87
CA VAL A 94 -4.54 12.59 -8.38
C VAL A 94 -4.47 12.70 -9.89
N LEU A 95 -4.31 11.56 -10.55
CA LEU A 95 -4.24 11.43 -12.00
C LEU A 95 -5.06 10.23 -12.42
N PRO A 96 -5.79 10.31 -13.54
CA PRO A 96 -6.48 9.13 -14.05
C PRO A 96 -5.47 8.10 -14.55
N TYR A 97 -5.80 6.83 -14.38
CA TYR A 97 -5.00 5.74 -14.92
C TYR A 97 -5.07 5.80 -16.46
N MET A 98 -3.91 5.92 -17.10
CA MET A 98 -3.81 6.09 -18.53
C MET A 98 -3.67 4.74 -19.25
N GLN A 99 -4.78 4.10 -19.49
CA GLN A 99 -4.84 2.80 -20.13
C GLN A 99 -4.26 2.80 -21.55
N GLU A 100 -4.29 3.95 -22.21
CA GLU A 100 -3.75 4.12 -23.54
C GLU A 100 -2.24 3.87 -23.63
N LEU A 101 -1.52 3.96 -22.51
CA LEU A 101 -0.09 3.63 -22.51
C LEU A 101 0.13 2.15 -22.84
N ASP A 102 -0.74 1.28 -22.30
CA ASP A 102 -0.66 -0.15 -22.56
C ASP A 102 -0.96 -0.46 -24.03
N SER A 103 -1.98 0.19 -24.59
CA SER A 103 -2.38 -0.04 -25.99
C SER A 103 -1.30 0.39 -26.98
N ARG A 104 -0.52 1.40 -26.67
CA ARG A 104 0.56 1.88 -27.57
C ARG A 104 1.65 0.84 -27.79
N LEU A 105 1.81 -0.09 -26.86
CA LEU A 105 2.84 -1.11 -26.97
C LEU A 105 2.49 -2.21 -27.95
N GLU A 106 1.24 -2.27 -28.41
CA GLU A 106 0.82 -3.21 -29.45
C GLU A 106 1.60 -3.04 -30.74
N THR A 107 2.03 -1.81 -31.05
CA THR A 107 2.87 -1.53 -32.22
C THR A 107 4.24 -2.20 -32.12
N ASN A 108 4.67 -2.55 -30.92
CA ASN A 108 5.90 -3.28 -30.65
C ASN A 108 5.66 -4.79 -30.58
N GLY A 109 4.45 -5.24 -30.87
CA GLY A 109 4.08 -6.66 -30.73
C GLY A 109 3.96 -7.12 -29.30
N PHE A 110 3.72 -6.21 -28.37
CA PHE A 110 3.64 -6.49 -26.94
C PHE A 110 2.28 -6.13 -26.39
N PHE A 111 1.69 -7.02 -25.61
CA PHE A 111 0.38 -6.82 -25.00
C PHE A 111 0.57 -6.62 -23.50
N ALA A 112 0.63 -5.36 -23.09
CA ALA A 112 0.76 -5.01 -21.69
C ALA A 112 -0.60 -5.18 -21.00
N GLU A 113 -0.61 -5.90 -19.89
CA GLU A 113 -1.83 -6.10 -19.09
C GLU A 113 -2.05 -4.95 -18.13
N LYS A 114 -0.96 -4.37 -17.63
CA LYS A 114 -0.98 -3.24 -16.71
C LYS A 114 0.35 -2.52 -16.76
N HIS A 115 0.38 -1.33 -16.18
CA HIS A 115 1.62 -0.59 -15.95
C HIS A 115 1.58 0.05 -14.57
N GLU A 116 2.75 0.37 -14.04
CA GLU A 116 2.89 1.03 -12.76
C GLU A 116 3.74 2.27 -12.96
N ILE A 117 3.32 3.39 -12.39
CA ILE A 117 4.08 4.63 -12.43
C ILE A 117 4.22 5.16 -11.00
N GLU A 118 5.45 5.41 -10.61
CA GLU A 118 5.80 6.04 -9.36
C GLU A 118 6.44 7.39 -9.68
N PHE A 119 5.90 8.45 -9.07
CA PHE A 119 6.50 9.78 -9.18
C PHE A 119 7.36 10.00 -7.95
N ILE A 120 8.64 10.22 -8.16
CA ILE A 120 9.61 10.44 -7.08
C ILE A 120 9.95 11.92 -7.02
N GLY A 121 9.77 12.52 -5.87
CA GLY A 121 10.01 13.95 -5.71
C GLY A 121 9.92 14.36 -4.26
N LEU A 122 9.34 15.52 -4.02
CA LEU A 122 9.21 16.09 -2.69
C LEU A 122 7.73 16.36 -2.39
N CYS A 123 7.28 15.98 -1.18
CA CYS A 123 5.96 16.37 -0.72
C CYS A 123 5.94 17.88 -0.48
N GLU A 124 4.75 18.46 -0.33
CA GLU A 124 4.57 19.90 -0.18
C GLU A 124 5.45 20.49 0.92
N GLU A 125 5.49 19.84 2.08
CA GLU A 125 6.29 20.29 3.21
C GLU A 125 7.78 20.41 2.85
N TYR A 126 8.35 19.36 2.25
CA TYR A 126 9.78 19.35 1.91
C TYR A 126 10.11 20.20 0.68
N ALA A 127 9.17 20.33 -0.25
CA ALA A 127 9.33 21.22 -1.39
C ALA A 127 9.43 22.67 -0.94
N GLN A 128 8.62 23.08 0.03
CA GLN A 128 8.65 24.43 0.61
C GLN A 128 9.96 24.70 1.34
N ARG A 129 10.46 23.74 2.11
CA ARG A 129 11.75 23.86 2.80
C ARG A 129 12.91 24.11 1.85
N MET A 130 12.87 23.48 0.68
CA MET A 130 13.93 23.62 -0.32
C MET A 130 13.93 24.97 -1.02
N LYS A 131 12.80 25.67 -1.02
CA LYS A 131 12.68 27.02 -1.59
C LYS A 131 13.19 28.12 -0.65
N GLU A 132 13.36 27.78 0.63
CA GLU A 132 13.94 28.66 1.62
C GLU A 132 15.47 28.54 1.58
#